data_8d61a908cf3d55963b786d95bb86d0f2
#
_entry.id   8d61a908cf3d55963b786d95bb86d0f2
#
_cell.length_a   1.000
_cell.length_b   1.000
_cell.length_c   1.000
_cell.angle_alpha   90.00
_cell.angle_beta   90.00
_cell.angle_gamma   90.00
#
_symmetry.space_group_name_H-M   'P 1'
#
loop_
_entity.id
_entity.type
_entity.pdbx_description
1 polymer ?
#
loop_
_entity_poly.entity_id
_entity_poly.type
_entity_poly.pdbx_seq_one_letter_code
_entity_poly.pdbx_strand_id
1 'polypeptide(L)'
;MIDKEVIVIGAGLAGSEAAWQVANAGIPVKLVEMRPIKSTPAHHTGEFGELVCSNSFGALSPDRAAGLLQKELRIFKSLIIKTADKFAVPAGGALAVDRSKFSNALTDSLSNHPLIEIKRFEQLDLP
;
A
#
# COMPACT_ATOMS: atom_id res chain seq x y z
N MET A 1 -24.48 17.08 2.76
CA MET A 1 -23.74 15.80 2.85
C MET A 1 -22.98 15.60 1.55
N ILE A 2 -21.73 15.32 1.63
CA ILE A 2 -20.94 15.04 0.44
C ILE A 2 -21.07 13.53 0.19
N ASP A 3 -22.00 13.14 -0.68
CA ASP A 3 -22.06 11.78 -1.25
C ASP A 3 -20.92 11.59 -2.28
N LYS A 4 -19.70 11.93 -1.89
CA LYS A 4 -18.54 11.78 -2.77
C LYS A 4 -17.69 10.64 -2.24
N GLU A 5 -17.78 9.53 -2.93
CA GLU A 5 -16.86 8.42 -2.80
C GLU A 5 -15.65 8.66 -3.70
N VAL A 6 -14.46 8.34 -3.22
CA VAL A 6 -13.24 8.36 -4.03
C VAL A 6 -12.99 6.94 -4.54
N ILE A 7 -12.77 6.82 -5.84
CA ILE A 7 -12.42 5.55 -6.47
C ILE A 7 -10.90 5.50 -6.66
N VAL A 8 -10.26 4.50 -6.09
CA VAL A 8 -8.82 4.23 -6.25
C VAL A 8 -8.68 2.96 -7.06
N ILE A 9 -8.00 3.03 -8.20
CA ILE A 9 -7.79 1.89 -9.09
C ILE A 9 -6.36 1.37 -8.93
N GLY A 10 -6.26 0.13 -8.49
CA GLY A 10 -5.01 -0.56 -8.19
C GLY A 10 -4.63 -0.48 -6.71
N ALA A 11 -4.43 -1.63 -6.07
CA ALA A 11 -4.00 -1.76 -4.69
C ALA A 11 -2.50 -2.13 -4.58
N GLY A 12 -1.67 -1.51 -5.40
CA GLY A 12 -0.23 -1.49 -5.23
C GLY A 12 0.17 -0.58 -4.07
N LEU A 13 1.45 -0.26 -3.93
CA LEU A 13 1.92 0.63 -2.85
C LEU A 13 1.23 2.00 -2.88
N ALA A 14 1.17 2.61 -4.06
CA ALA A 14 0.60 3.95 -4.23
C ALA A 14 -0.92 3.97 -3.96
N GLY A 15 -1.67 3.05 -4.56
CA GLY A 15 -3.13 3.00 -4.37
C GLY A 15 -3.53 2.61 -2.94
N SER A 16 -2.79 1.71 -2.32
CA SER A 16 -2.99 1.35 -0.91
C SER A 16 -2.79 2.54 0.03
N GLU A 17 -1.73 3.32 -0.18
CA GLU A 17 -1.48 4.53 0.59
C GLU A 17 -2.56 5.60 0.34
N ALA A 18 -2.93 5.84 -0.93
CA ALA A 18 -3.96 6.81 -1.29
C ALA A 18 -5.31 6.46 -0.64
N ALA A 19 -5.74 5.20 -0.75
CA ALA A 19 -6.98 4.73 -0.13
C ALA A 19 -6.96 4.93 1.39
N TRP A 20 -5.85 4.62 2.05
CA TRP A 20 -5.67 4.78 3.48
C TRP A 20 -5.77 6.24 3.92
N GLN A 21 -5.07 7.15 3.23
CA GLN A 21 -5.06 8.57 3.58
C GLN A 21 -6.44 9.21 3.38
N VAL A 22 -7.11 8.90 2.27
CA VAL A 22 -8.46 9.42 1.97
C VAL A 22 -9.48 8.91 3.00
N ALA A 23 -9.44 7.62 3.32
CA ALA A 23 -10.35 7.03 4.30
C ALA A 23 -10.13 7.59 5.71
N ASN A 24 -8.86 7.81 6.12
CA ASN A 24 -8.56 8.44 7.40
C ASN A 24 -8.95 9.94 7.47
N ALA A 25 -9.13 10.59 6.32
CA ALA A 25 -9.73 11.91 6.25
C ALA A 25 -11.27 11.90 6.34
N GLY A 26 -11.88 10.73 6.55
CA GLY A 26 -13.32 10.57 6.71
C GLY A 26 -14.10 10.47 5.40
N ILE A 27 -13.42 10.20 4.29
CA ILE A 27 -14.04 10.11 2.96
C ILE A 27 -14.14 8.63 2.56
N PRO A 28 -15.35 8.15 2.17
CA PRO A 28 -15.51 6.79 1.67
C PRO A 28 -14.65 6.51 0.43
N VAL A 29 -14.06 5.33 0.38
CA VAL A 29 -13.17 4.90 -0.71
C VAL A 29 -13.65 3.57 -1.28
N LYS A 30 -13.71 3.49 -2.60
CA LYS A 30 -13.81 2.23 -3.32
C LYS A 30 -12.42 1.89 -3.89
N LEU A 31 -11.78 0.87 -3.32
CA LEU A 31 -10.48 0.39 -3.77
C LEU A 31 -10.68 -0.79 -4.73
N VAL A 32 -10.34 -0.58 -5.98
CA VAL A 32 -10.49 -1.58 -7.05
C VAL A 32 -9.14 -2.23 -7.32
N GLU A 33 -9.09 -3.56 -7.24
CA GLU A 33 -7.89 -4.36 -7.52
C GLU A 33 -8.25 -5.56 -8.39
N MET A 34 -7.57 -5.75 -9.49
CA MET A 34 -7.87 -6.83 -10.42
C MET A 34 -7.42 -8.20 -9.94
N ARG A 35 -6.41 -8.28 -9.08
CA ARG A 35 -5.92 -9.56 -8.55
C ARG A 35 -6.78 -10.07 -7.40
N PRO A 36 -6.98 -11.33 -7.25
CA PRO A 36 -6.40 -12.47 -8.00
C PRO A 36 -7.15 -12.83 -9.29
N ILE A 37 -8.26 -12.15 -9.63
CA ILE A 37 -9.11 -12.50 -10.80
C ILE A 37 -8.30 -12.37 -12.09
N LYS A 38 -7.56 -11.27 -12.23
CA LYS A 38 -6.58 -11.06 -13.30
C LYS A 38 -5.24 -10.66 -12.69
N SER A 39 -4.17 -11.23 -13.20
CA SER A 39 -2.81 -10.97 -12.71
C SER A 39 -1.89 -10.54 -13.84
N THR A 40 -0.69 -10.08 -13.48
CA THR A 40 0.40 -9.79 -14.41
C THR A 40 1.52 -10.81 -14.24
N PRO A 41 2.45 -10.95 -15.19
CA PRO A 41 3.59 -11.86 -15.05
C PRO A 41 4.49 -11.57 -13.84
N ALA A 42 4.47 -10.33 -13.33
CA ALA A 42 5.31 -9.93 -12.19
C ALA A 42 4.71 -10.28 -10.83
N HIS A 43 3.39 -10.47 -10.75
CA HIS A 43 2.69 -10.72 -9.49
C HIS A 43 2.46 -12.21 -9.24
N HIS A 44 2.53 -12.63 -7.99
CA HIS A 44 2.37 -14.02 -7.55
C HIS A 44 1.20 -14.23 -6.60
N THR A 45 0.66 -13.14 -6.00
CA THR A 45 -0.42 -13.19 -5.01
C THR A 45 -1.54 -12.20 -5.36
N GLY A 46 -2.66 -12.30 -4.64
CA GLY A 46 -3.73 -11.29 -4.65
C GLY A 46 -3.59 -10.24 -3.55
N GLU A 47 -2.52 -10.28 -2.77
CA GLU A 47 -2.31 -9.36 -1.66
C GLU A 47 -1.96 -7.95 -2.12
N PHE A 48 -2.35 -6.95 -1.33
CA PHE A 48 -2.09 -5.55 -1.64
C PHE A 48 -0.62 -5.19 -1.41
N GLY A 49 -0.12 -4.23 -2.17
CA GLY A 49 1.24 -3.76 -2.04
C GLY A 49 2.32 -4.82 -2.28
N GLU A 50 2.04 -5.83 -3.09
CA GLU A 50 3.01 -6.88 -3.39
C GLU A 50 4.30 -6.30 -3.98
N LEU A 51 5.43 -6.59 -3.34
CA LEU A 51 6.76 -6.16 -3.77
C LEU A 51 7.29 -7.14 -4.80
N VAL A 52 7.29 -6.76 -6.08
CA VAL A 52 7.59 -7.67 -7.20
C VAL A 52 9.06 -7.71 -7.60
N CYS A 53 9.83 -6.64 -7.37
CA CYS A 53 11.22 -6.55 -7.79
C CYS A 53 12.21 -6.80 -6.64
N SER A 54 12.00 -6.14 -5.51
CA SER A 54 12.87 -6.17 -4.35
C SER A 54 12.03 -6.09 -3.09
N ASN A 55 12.57 -6.58 -1.98
CA ASN A 55 11.96 -6.41 -0.66
C ASN A 55 12.50 -5.17 0.09
N SER A 56 13.22 -4.29 -0.59
CA SER A 56 13.86 -3.11 0.00
C SER A 56 13.19 -1.82 -0.42
N PHE A 57 12.98 -0.93 0.56
CA PHE A 57 12.56 0.45 0.36
C PHE A 57 13.74 1.43 0.27
N GLY A 58 14.96 0.92 0.18
CA GLY A 58 16.19 1.71 0.08
C GLY A 58 16.80 2.09 1.42
N ALA A 59 17.76 2.99 1.39
CA ALA A 59 18.55 3.37 2.56
C ALA A 59 17.69 3.98 3.68
N LEU A 60 18.02 3.64 4.93
CA LEU A 60 17.39 4.18 6.13
C LEU A 60 17.91 5.57 6.50
N SER A 61 19.18 5.86 6.19
CA SER A 61 19.81 7.13 6.57
C SER A 61 19.10 8.33 5.94
N PRO A 62 18.73 9.36 6.75
CA PRO A 62 18.11 10.58 6.22
C PRO A 62 19.05 11.42 5.35
N ASP A 63 20.35 11.10 5.31
CA ASP A 63 21.31 11.71 4.39
C ASP A 63 21.18 11.18 2.95
N ARG A 64 20.37 10.15 2.75
CA ARG A 64 20.03 9.58 1.46
C ARG A 64 18.60 9.93 1.09
N ALA A 65 18.32 10.10 -0.20
CA ALA A 65 16.98 10.47 -0.70
C ALA A 65 15.88 9.53 -0.21
N ALA A 66 16.11 8.22 -0.28
CA ALA A 66 15.14 7.23 0.20
C ALA A 66 14.89 7.35 1.71
N GLY A 67 15.93 7.52 2.52
CA GLY A 67 15.79 7.67 3.97
C GLY A 67 15.10 8.97 4.38
N LEU A 68 15.37 10.07 3.66
CA LEU A 68 14.68 11.33 3.87
C LEU A 68 13.18 11.20 3.55
N LEU A 69 12.84 10.59 2.41
CA LEU A 69 11.44 10.33 2.03
C LEU A 69 10.75 9.45 3.08
N GLN A 70 11.38 8.39 3.55
CA GLN A 70 10.82 7.52 4.60
C GLN A 70 10.55 8.32 5.88
N LYS A 71 11.45 9.23 6.26
CA LYS A 71 11.26 10.09 7.44
C LYS A 71 10.06 11.02 7.28
N GLU A 72 9.90 11.63 6.13
CA GLU A 72 8.74 12.49 5.80
C GLU A 72 7.45 11.68 5.82
N LEU A 73 7.43 10.50 5.21
CA LEU A 73 6.27 9.60 5.19
C LEU A 73 5.86 9.14 6.60
N ARG A 74 6.81 8.96 7.53
CA ARG A 74 6.49 8.68 8.94
C ARG A 74 5.76 9.84 9.60
N ILE A 75 6.15 11.09 9.29
CA ILE A 75 5.47 12.30 9.78
C ILE A 75 4.02 12.34 9.26
N PHE A 76 3.80 11.98 7.99
CA PHE A 76 2.48 11.88 7.39
C PHE A 76 1.68 10.64 7.81
N LYS A 77 2.20 9.80 8.70
CA LYS A 77 1.56 8.58 9.18
C LYS A 77 1.23 7.59 8.05
N SER A 78 2.17 7.45 7.11
CA SER A 78 2.06 6.50 6.01
C SER A 78 1.79 5.08 6.49
N LEU A 79 0.78 4.44 5.93
CA LEU A 79 0.49 3.02 6.18
C LEU A 79 1.63 2.14 5.66
N ILE A 80 2.15 2.45 4.48
CA ILE A 80 3.22 1.68 3.83
C ILE A 80 4.46 1.66 4.71
N ILE A 81 4.95 2.82 5.15
CA ILE A 81 6.18 2.88 5.97
C ILE A 81 5.95 2.31 7.37
N LYS A 82 4.80 2.56 7.98
CA LYS A 82 4.44 1.94 9.27
C LYS A 82 4.45 0.42 9.19
N THR A 83 3.90 -0.15 8.13
CA THR A 83 3.87 -1.59 7.91
C THR A 83 5.27 -2.13 7.62
N ALA A 84 6.05 -1.41 6.80
CA ALA A 84 7.44 -1.77 6.50
C ALA A 84 8.31 -1.79 7.77
N ASP A 85 8.21 -0.78 8.62
CA ASP A 85 8.94 -0.72 9.90
C ASP A 85 8.59 -1.91 10.81
N LYS A 86 7.30 -2.30 10.85
CA LYS A 86 6.83 -3.43 11.67
C LYS A 86 7.39 -4.78 11.21
N PHE A 87 7.56 -4.98 9.91
CA PHE A 87 8.01 -6.24 9.31
C PHE A 87 9.42 -6.13 8.70
N ALA A 88 10.21 -5.18 9.18
CA ALA A 88 11.58 -5.02 8.76
C ALA A 88 12.41 -6.26 9.11
N VAL A 89 13.31 -6.63 8.20
CA VAL A 89 14.30 -7.69 8.38
C VAL A 89 15.71 -7.10 8.33
N PRO A 90 16.73 -7.75 8.94
CA PRO A 90 18.10 -7.26 8.88
C PRO A 90 18.58 -7.15 7.43
N ALA A 91 19.04 -5.95 7.05
CA ALA A 91 19.55 -5.65 5.71
C ALA A 91 20.59 -4.52 5.71
N GLY A 92 21.42 -4.47 6.75
CA GLY A 92 22.42 -3.40 6.92
C GLY A 92 21.75 -2.02 7.06
N GLY A 93 22.14 -1.07 6.21
CA GLY A 93 21.60 0.29 6.24
C GLY A 93 20.34 0.50 5.41
N ALA A 94 19.67 -0.55 4.97
CA ALA A 94 18.45 -0.48 4.16
C ALA A 94 17.20 -0.91 4.94
N LEU A 95 16.05 -0.32 4.61
CA LEU A 95 14.75 -0.80 5.05
C LEU A 95 14.30 -1.93 4.13
N ALA A 96 14.48 -3.16 4.54
CA ALA A 96 13.99 -4.35 3.86
C ALA A 96 12.94 -5.05 4.71
N VAL A 97 12.01 -5.75 4.08
CA VAL A 97 10.87 -6.36 4.77
C VAL A 97 10.71 -7.84 4.42
N ASP A 98 10.04 -8.58 5.29
CA ASP A 98 9.42 -9.83 4.96
C ASP A 98 8.22 -9.55 4.04
N ARG A 99 8.33 -9.92 2.76
CA ARG A 99 7.35 -9.58 1.72
C ARG A 99 5.95 -10.08 2.04
N SER A 100 5.85 -11.34 2.47
CA SER A 100 4.55 -11.97 2.74
C SER A 100 3.86 -11.34 3.94
N LYS A 101 4.59 -11.13 5.03
CA LYS A 101 4.06 -10.47 6.23
C LYS A 101 3.65 -9.02 5.94
N PHE A 102 4.45 -8.30 5.16
CA PHE A 102 4.15 -6.94 4.75
C PHE A 102 2.85 -6.85 3.94
N SER A 103 2.73 -7.64 2.86
CA SER A 103 1.55 -7.62 1.99
C SER A 103 0.29 -8.08 2.71
N ASN A 104 0.38 -9.14 3.52
CA ASN A 104 -0.75 -9.63 4.31
C ASN A 104 -1.25 -8.55 5.30
N ALA A 105 -0.34 -7.92 6.04
CA ALA A 105 -0.70 -6.89 7.01
C ALA A 105 -1.28 -5.64 6.34
N LEU A 106 -0.78 -5.28 5.16
CA LEU A 106 -1.32 -4.18 4.37
C LEU A 106 -2.74 -4.49 3.90
N THR A 107 -2.95 -5.70 3.37
CA THR A 107 -4.27 -6.18 2.93
C THR A 107 -5.26 -6.18 4.08
N ASP A 108 -4.86 -6.70 5.24
CA ASP A 108 -5.71 -6.73 6.44
C ASP A 108 -6.08 -5.33 6.91
N SER A 109 -5.13 -4.40 6.94
CA SER A 109 -5.38 -3.02 7.37
C SER A 109 -6.42 -2.32 6.50
N LEU A 110 -6.30 -2.47 5.18
CA LEU A 110 -7.22 -1.86 4.22
C LEU A 110 -8.59 -2.56 4.23
N SER A 111 -8.61 -3.89 4.34
CA SER A 111 -9.85 -4.68 4.35
C SER A 111 -10.70 -4.44 5.60
N ASN A 112 -10.07 -4.11 6.71
CA ASN A 112 -10.75 -3.85 7.98
C ASN A 112 -11.09 -2.37 8.20
N HIS A 113 -10.73 -1.47 7.29
CA HIS A 113 -11.05 -0.06 7.44
C HIS A 113 -12.53 0.21 7.11
N PRO A 114 -13.30 0.84 8.02
CA PRO A 114 -14.76 0.98 7.85
C PRO A 114 -15.19 1.82 6.65
N LEU A 115 -14.31 2.69 6.14
CA LEU A 115 -14.58 3.55 4.98
C LEU A 115 -13.93 3.07 3.68
N ILE A 116 -13.35 1.85 3.65
CA ILE A 116 -12.76 1.29 2.44
C ILE A 116 -13.59 0.09 2.00
N GLU A 117 -14.24 0.22 0.85
CA GLU A 117 -14.88 -0.89 0.15
C GLU A 117 -13.91 -1.48 -0.88
N ILE A 118 -13.61 -2.78 -0.77
CA ILE A 118 -12.72 -3.46 -1.70
C ILE A 118 -13.52 -4.14 -2.79
N LYS A 119 -13.16 -3.88 -4.04
CA LYS A 119 -13.71 -4.52 -5.23
C LYS A 119 -12.63 -5.26 -5.98
N ARG A 120 -12.87 -6.53 -6.29
CA ARG A 120 -11.96 -7.39 -7.04
C ARG A 120 -12.46 -7.57 -8.47
N PHE A 121 -12.00 -6.73 -9.37
CA PHE A 121 -12.23 -6.85 -10.81
C PHE A 121 -11.26 -5.95 -11.58
N GLU A 122 -11.09 -6.20 -12.87
CA GLU A 122 -10.31 -5.32 -13.75
C GLU A 122 -11.17 -4.13 -14.20
N GLN A 123 -10.73 -2.93 -13.87
CA GLN A 123 -11.36 -1.70 -14.36
C GLN A 123 -10.82 -1.38 -15.75
N LEU A 124 -11.66 -1.47 -16.77
CA LEU A 124 -11.27 -1.22 -18.16
C LEU A 124 -11.53 0.21 -18.61
N ASP A 125 -12.57 0.82 -18.08
CA ASP A 125 -12.97 2.18 -18.43
C ASP A 125 -12.79 3.13 -17.24
N LEU A 126 -12.70 4.42 -17.53
CA LEU A 126 -12.73 5.43 -16.48
C LEU A 126 -14.10 5.45 -15.80
N PRO A 127 -14.17 5.51 -14.48
CA PRO A 127 -15.41 5.56 -13.73
C PRO A 127 -16.16 6.88 -13.88
#